data_7179cb699033f8de249defdcfe472fc2
#
_entry.id   7179cb699033f8de249defdcfe472fc2
#
_cell.length_a   1.000
_cell.length_b   1.000
_cell.length_c   1.000
_cell.angle_alpha   90.00
_cell.angle_beta   90.00
_cell.angle_gamma   90.00
#
_symmetry.space_group_name_H-M   'P 1'
#
loop_
_entity.id
_entity.type
_entity.pdbx_description
1 polymer ?
#
loop_
_entity_poly.entity_id
_entity_poly.type
_entity_poly.pdbx_seq_one_letter_code
_entity_poly.pdbx_strand_id
1 'polypeptide(L)'
;MRLRSFLVPVRSPSVHTVILVLTMVMAAFPSWAASAVIKDGNTLQLGDITYRLEGIDAPELDQICIDDHADPWACGVDARDELAKLTGKRPVRCSDEGRDKNHRKRHSGVCTVEGETTSLNQLLVRQGFALNLEPAAKGRFREDEAGAKNDRRGLWKGCFVSPEEFRHGKKDGILLGRSCRADKDREIREVLFPNHPAMPSGCSIKGKFAVRARVTGNIGVYHLQGCRSYPALTKPDRWFCSEDEAQAAGFRRAYNCRAGAPKK
;
A
#
# COMPACT_ATOMS: atom_id res chain seq x y z
N MET A 1 -6.63 -52.10 96.33
CA MET A 1 -5.49 -51.66 95.51
C MET A 1 -6.00 -51.26 94.14
N ARG A 2 -6.16 -49.94 93.85
CA ARG A 2 -6.77 -49.46 92.63
C ARG A 2 -5.69 -48.92 91.69
N LEU A 3 -5.47 -49.58 90.54
CA LEU A 3 -4.63 -49.03 89.45
C LEU A 3 -5.37 -47.95 88.70
N ARG A 4 -4.80 -46.77 88.64
CA ARG A 4 -5.28 -45.68 87.80
C ARG A 4 -4.52 -45.76 86.49
N SER A 5 -5.26 -46.03 85.39
CA SER A 5 -4.75 -45.92 84.05
C SER A 5 -4.72 -44.47 83.65
N PHE A 6 -3.53 -43.97 83.29
CA PHE A 6 -3.37 -42.67 82.64
C PHE A 6 -3.51 -42.81 81.10
N LEU A 7 -4.58 -42.30 80.60
CA LEU A 7 -4.74 -42.13 79.13
C LEU A 7 -4.05 -40.82 78.68
N VAL A 8 -3.05 -40.94 77.87
CA VAL A 8 -2.35 -39.83 77.21
C VAL A 8 -3.09 -39.52 75.91
N PRO A 9 -3.56 -38.29 75.65
CA PRO A 9 -4.20 -37.96 74.40
C PRO A 9 -3.15 -37.79 73.25
N VAL A 10 -3.24 -38.65 72.25
CA VAL A 10 -2.46 -38.53 71.04
C VAL A 10 -3.07 -37.32 70.23
N ARG A 11 -2.28 -36.24 70.09
CA ARG A 11 -2.57 -35.14 69.24
C ARG A 11 -2.28 -35.56 67.79
N SER A 12 -3.32 -35.63 66.92
CA SER A 12 -3.16 -35.80 65.49
C SER A 12 -2.59 -34.51 64.89
N PRO A 13 -1.63 -34.61 63.95
CA PRO A 13 -1.10 -33.45 63.29
C PRO A 13 -2.16 -32.90 62.28
N SER A 14 -2.45 -31.62 62.46
CA SER A 14 -3.30 -30.83 61.59
C SER A 14 -2.66 -30.79 60.17
N VAL A 15 -3.32 -31.43 59.23
CA VAL A 15 -2.95 -31.35 57.82
C VAL A 15 -3.27 -29.95 57.30
N HIS A 16 -2.27 -29.09 57.25
CA HIS A 16 -2.40 -27.80 56.56
C HIS A 16 -2.33 -28.13 55.09
N THR A 17 -3.50 -28.14 54.44
CA THR A 17 -3.62 -28.20 52.99
C THR A 17 -3.08 -26.87 52.43
N VAL A 18 -1.82 -26.89 51.96
CA VAL A 18 -1.23 -25.79 51.20
C VAL A 18 -1.88 -25.82 49.82
N ILE A 19 -2.91 -25.03 49.66
CA ILE A 19 -3.47 -24.74 48.31
C ILE A 19 -2.46 -23.87 47.61
N LEU A 20 -1.63 -24.51 46.77
CA LEU A 20 -0.75 -23.81 45.82
C LEU A 20 -1.62 -23.22 44.73
N VAL A 21 -2.03 -21.97 44.87
CA VAL A 21 -2.68 -21.21 43.79
C VAL A 21 -1.62 -20.93 42.76
N LEU A 22 -1.55 -21.78 41.74
CA LEU A 22 -0.74 -21.60 40.58
C LEU A 22 -1.39 -20.45 39.74
N THR A 23 -1.03 -19.22 40.04
CA THR A 23 -1.39 -18.06 39.19
C THR A 23 -0.66 -18.22 37.87
N MET A 24 -1.36 -18.78 36.88
CA MET A 24 -0.92 -18.82 35.48
C MET A 24 -0.89 -17.38 34.96
N VAL A 25 0.26 -16.70 35.10
CA VAL A 25 0.54 -15.45 34.46
C VAL A 25 0.58 -15.76 32.97
N MET A 26 -0.54 -15.56 32.27
CA MET A 26 -0.54 -15.50 30.82
C MET A 26 0.35 -14.33 30.44
N ALA A 27 1.60 -14.63 30.14
CA ALA A 27 2.49 -13.70 29.47
C ALA A 27 1.81 -13.36 28.14
N ALA A 28 1.16 -12.21 28.08
CA ALA A 28 0.75 -11.62 26.83
C ALA A 28 2.04 -11.35 26.07
N PHE A 29 2.44 -12.27 25.19
CA PHE A 29 3.51 -12.01 24.23
C PHE A 29 3.04 -10.79 23.45
N PRO A 30 3.84 -9.71 23.42
CA PRO A 30 3.52 -8.61 22.52
C PRO A 30 3.48 -9.21 21.12
N SER A 31 2.28 -9.31 20.56
CA SER A 31 2.12 -9.57 19.13
C SER A 31 2.84 -8.40 18.48
N TRP A 32 4.02 -8.64 17.96
CA TRP A 32 4.73 -7.68 17.13
C TRP A 32 3.87 -7.53 15.88
N ALA A 33 2.91 -6.62 15.95
CA ALA A 33 2.14 -6.23 14.82
C ALA A 33 3.12 -5.57 13.85
N ALA A 34 3.45 -6.29 12.80
CA ALA A 34 4.39 -5.81 11.80
C ALA A 34 3.82 -4.55 11.17
N SER A 35 4.63 -3.50 11.09
CA SER A 35 4.27 -2.33 10.33
C SER A 35 4.10 -2.73 8.86
N ALA A 36 3.03 -2.24 8.23
CA ALA A 36 2.77 -2.53 6.84
C ALA A 36 3.82 -1.89 5.94
N VAL A 37 4.35 -2.65 4.99
CA VAL A 37 5.17 -2.12 3.90
C VAL A 37 4.25 -1.88 2.70
N ILE A 38 4.05 -0.62 2.34
CA ILE A 38 3.17 -0.25 1.23
C ILE A 38 3.91 -0.44 -0.09
N LYS A 39 3.30 -1.16 -1.03
CA LYS A 39 3.89 -1.47 -2.34
C LYS A 39 3.35 -0.55 -3.43
N ASP A 40 2.04 -0.35 -3.45
CA ASP A 40 1.30 0.52 -4.38
C ASP A 40 -0.01 1.00 -3.72
N GLY A 41 -0.91 1.62 -4.46
CA GLY A 41 -2.15 2.21 -3.95
C GLY A 41 -3.16 1.19 -3.40
N ASN A 42 -3.01 -0.10 -3.67
CA ASN A 42 -3.90 -1.15 -3.16
C ASN A 42 -3.18 -2.45 -2.77
N THR A 43 -1.87 -2.39 -2.56
CA THR A 43 -1.05 -3.56 -2.17
C THR A 43 -0.14 -3.22 -1.00
N LEU A 44 -0.21 -4.01 0.05
CA LEU A 44 0.65 -3.91 1.22
C LEU A 44 1.23 -5.27 1.61
N GLN A 45 2.33 -5.26 2.34
CA GLN A 45 2.97 -6.46 2.88
C GLN A 45 2.96 -6.41 4.41
N LEU A 46 2.53 -7.50 5.03
CA LEU A 46 2.58 -7.74 6.48
C LEU A 46 3.46 -8.97 6.73
N GLY A 47 4.63 -8.78 7.30
CA GLY A 47 5.61 -9.87 7.42
C GLY A 47 5.93 -10.46 6.04
N ASP A 48 5.73 -11.75 5.87
CA ASP A 48 5.99 -12.46 4.61
C ASP A 48 4.80 -12.50 3.66
N ILE A 49 3.63 -12.01 4.08
CA ILE A 49 2.40 -12.07 3.29
C ILE A 49 2.16 -10.73 2.60
N THR A 50 2.01 -10.77 1.28
CA THR A 50 1.57 -9.62 0.49
C THR A 50 0.07 -9.70 0.25
N TYR A 51 -0.66 -8.66 0.63
CA TYR A 51 -2.10 -8.51 0.44
C TYR A 51 -2.40 -7.49 -0.64
N ARG A 52 -3.25 -7.87 -1.60
CA ARG A 52 -4.00 -6.93 -2.43
C ARG A 52 -5.29 -6.59 -1.69
N LEU A 53 -5.60 -5.32 -1.56
CA LEU A 53 -6.85 -4.86 -0.95
C LEU A 53 -8.04 -5.30 -1.81
N GLU A 54 -8.88 -6.17 -1.24
CA GLU A 54 -10.00 -6.80 -1.95
C GLU A 54 -11.11 -5.81 -2.28
N GLY A 55 -11.68 -5.95 -3.49
CA GLY A 55 -12.84 -5.17 -3.93
C GLY A 55 -12.55 -3.74 -4.34
N ILE A 56 -11.29 -3.35 -4.43
CA ILE A 56 -10.88 -2.03 -4.91
C ILE A 56 -9.80 -2.12 -5.97
N ASP A 57 -9.70 -1.06 -6.79
CA ASP A 57 -8.63 -0.91 -7.77
C ASP A 57 -8.06 0.51 -7.72
N ALA A 58 -6.78 0.63 -7.39
CA ALA A 58 -6.06 1.90 -7.30
C ALA A 58 -5.19 2.12 -8.54
N PRO A 59 -4.89 3.37 -8.90
CA PRO A 59 -3.99 3.67 -9.99
C PRO A 59 -2.65 2.96 -9.85
N GLU A 60 -2.10 2.53 -10.97
CA GLU A 60 -0.76 1.95 -11.05
C GLU A 60 0.29 3.01 -10.70
N LEU A 61 1.41 2.59 -10.14
CA LEU A 61 2.44 3.53 -9.68
C LEU A 61 2.96 4.48 -10.76
N ASP A 62 2.95 4.02 -12.01
CA ASP A 62 3.35 4.80 -13.19
C ASP A 62 2.17 5.49 -13.89
N GLN A 63 0.97 5.34 -13.34
CA GLN A 63 -0.20 5.98 -13.92
C GLN A 63 -0.18 7.48 -13.66
N ILE A 64 -0.36 8.22 -14.76
CA ILE A 64 -0.55 9.66 -14.76
C ILE A 64 -2.04 9.95 -14.90
N CYS A 65 -2.51 10.92 -14.15
CA CYS A 65 -3.85 11.50 -14.27
C CYS A 65 -3.72 12.99 -14.58
N ILE A 66 -4.82 13.63 -14.93
CA ILE A 66 -4.91 15.07 -15.07
C ILE A 66 -5.72 15.60 -13.89
N ASP A 67 -5.28 16.66 -13.27
CA ASP A 67 -5.99 17.28 -12.14
C ASP A 67 -7.09 18.26 -12.61
N ASP A 68 -7.68 19.01 -11.70
CA ASP A 68 -8.73 19.99 -11.98
C ASP A 68 -8.23 21.29 -12.61
N HIS A 69 -6.90 21.51 -12.66
CA HIS A 69 -6.24 22.60 -13.36
C HIS A 69 -5.76 22.20 -14.77
N ALA A 70 -6.04 20.98 -15.20
CA ALA A 70 -5.57 20.35 -16.43
C ALA A 70 -4.06 20.02 -16.42
N ASP A 71 -3.45 19.96 -15.26
CA ASP A 71 -2.05 19.57 -15.09
C ASP A 71 -1.88 18.07 -14.89
N PRO A 72 -0.85 17.45 -15.48
CA PRO A 72 -0.55 16.04 -15.24
C PRO A 72 0.00 15.83 -13.83
N TRP A 73 -0.47 14.78 -13.14
CA TRP A 73 0.01 14.40 -11.81
C TRP A 73 0.15 12.89 -11.65
N ALA A 74 1.05 12.47 -10.77
CA ALA A 74 1.38 11.07 -10.53
C ALA A 74 0.35 10.42 -9.58
N CYS A 75 -0.87 10.19 -10.06
CA CYS A 75 -1.98 9.71 -9.24
C CYS A 75 -1.74 8.34 -8.60
N GLY A 76 -0.94 7.47 -9.25
CA GLY A 76 -0.57 6.18 -8.67
C GLY A 76 0.36 6.31 -7.46
N VAL A 77 1.24 7.31 -7.48
CA VAL A 77 2.10 7.62 -6.33
C VAL A 77 1.27 8.17 -5.19
N ASP A 78 0.36 9.10 -5.49
CA ASP A 78 -0.49 9.71 -4.47
C ASP A 78 -1.43 8.68 -3.84
N ALA A 79 -1.96 7.73 -4.62
CA ALA A 79 -2.76 6.63 -4.09
C ALA A 79 -1.94 5.75 -3.12
N ARG A 80 -0.68 5.44 -3.46
CA ARG A 80 0.24 4.73 -2.57
C ARG A 80 0.52 5.54 -1.30
N ASP A 81 0.80 6.82 -1.44
CA ASP A 81 1.16 7.69 -0.33
C ASP A 81 -0.03 7.92 0.60
N GLU A 82 -1.26 7.97 0.05
CA GLU A 82 -2.46 8.02 0.87
C GLU A 82 -2.66 6.71 1.66
N LEU A 83 -2.43 5.55 1.04
CA LEU A 83 -2.44 4.27 1.79
C LEU A 83 -1.37 4.27 2.89
N ALA A 84 -0.17 4.78 2.61
CA ALA A 84 0.89 4.90 3.61
C ALA A 84 0.51 5.86 4.75
N LYS A 85 -0.14 6.96 4.46
CA LYS A 85 -0.64 7.94 5.44
C LYS A 85 -1.77 7.34 6.29
N LEU A 86 -2.72 6.63 5.68
CA LEU A 86 -3.82 5.96 6.37
C LEU A 86 -3.32 4.88 7.33
N THR A 87 -2.32 4.11 6.94
CA THR A 87 -1.70 3.13 7.84
C THR A 87 -0.91 3.82 8.95
N GLY A 88 -0.25 4.91 8.64
CA GLY A 88 0.73 5.52 9.53
C GLY A 88 1.81 4.51 9.88
N LYS A 89 2.34 4.56 11.09
CA LYS A 89 3.22 3.53 11.65
C LYS A 89 2.46 2.57 12.57
N ARG A 90 1.12 2.56 12.46
CA ARG A 90 0.25 1.75 13.31
C ARG A 90 0.16 0.32 12.80
N PRO A 91 -0.11 -0.63 13.68
CA PRO A 91 -0.36 -2.01 13.28
C PRO A 91 -1.55 -2.13 12.34
N VAL A 92 -1.41 -2.98 11.33
CA VAL A 92 -2.47 -3.30 10.37
C VAL A 92 -2.81 -4.78 10.51
N ARG A 93 -4.09 -5.10 10.44
CA ARG A 93 -4.61 -6.47 10.38
C ARG A 93 -5.41 -6.64 9.11
N CYS A 94 -5.21 -7.76 8.42
CA CYS A 94 -5.98 -8.11 7.23
C CYS A 94 -6.79 -9.39 7.48
N SER A 95 -8.08 -9.36 7.14
CA SER A 95 -8.86 -10.57 6.94
C SER A 95 -8.48 -11.16 5.59
N ASP A 96 -8.00 -12.38 5.58
CA ASP A 96 -7.56 -13.08 4.38
C ASP A 96 -8.78 -13.62 3.62
N GLU A 97 -9.02 -13.10 2.43
CA GLU A 97 -10.12 -13.53 1.53
C GLU A 97 -9.65 -14.61 0.53
N GLY A 98 -8.47 -15.16 0.75
CA GLY A 98 -7.88 -16.18 -0.08
C GLY A 98 -6.80 -15.68 -1.04
N ARG A 99 -6.32 -16.58 -1.88
CA ARG A 99 -5.25 -16.25 -2.84
C ARG A 99 -5.77 -15.33 -3.95
N ASP A 100 -4.97 -14.33 -4.28
CA ASP A 100 -5.24 -13.47 -5.44
C ASP A 100 -5.27 -14.30 -6.73
N LYS A 101 -6.38 -14.18 -7.46
CA LYS A 101 -6.60 -14.94 -8.70
C LYS A 101 -5.57 -14.66 -9.78
N ASN A 102 -5.02 -13.43 -9.78
CA ASN A 102 -4.06 -12.99 -10.78
C ASN A 102 -2.61 -13.21 -10.36
N HIS A 103 -2.35 -13.43 -9.05
CA HIS A 103 -1.00 -13.56 -8.52
C HIS A 103 -0.92 -14.59 -7.38
N ARG A 104 -0.49 -15.80 -7.71
CA ARG A 104 -0.44 -16.95 -6.78
C ARG A 104 0.34 -16.71 -5.46
N LYS A 105 1.27 -15.75 -5.45
CA LYS A 105 2.08 -15.42 -4.25
C LYS A 105 1.47 -14.29 -3.41
N ARG A 106 0.31 -13.78 -3.82
CA ARG A 106 -0.37 -12.68 -3.15
C ARG A 106 -1.73 -13.15 -2.65
N HIS A 107 -2.17 -12.61 -1.55
CA HIS A 107 -3.49 -12.84 -0.99
C HIS A 107 -4.40 -11.64 -1.27
N SER A 108 -5.68 -11.85 -1.36
CA SER A 108 -6.69 -10.80 -1.28
C SER A 108 -7.07 -10.59 0.17
N GLY A 109 -7.31 -9.34 0.58
CA GLY A 109 -7.68 -9.08 1.97
C GLY A 109 -8.41 -7.77 2.19
N VAL A 110 -9.20 -7.76 3.26
CA VAL A 110 -9.78 -6.53 3.81
C VAL A 110 -8.93 -6.13 5.02
N CYS A 111 -8.26 -5.00 4.91
CA CYS A 111 -7.26 -4.58 5.88
C CYS A 111 -7.76 -3.39 6.71
N THR A 112 -7.47 -3.41 8.01
CA THR A 112 -7.89 -2.38 8.97
C THR A 112 -6.71 -2.01 9.86
N VAL A 113 -6.56 -0.75 10.16
CA VAL A 113 -5.60 -0.28 11.16
C VAL A 113 -6.11 -0.64 12.55
N GLU A 114 -5.23 -1.09 13.43
CA GLU A 114 -5.62 -1.47 14.78
C GLU A 114 -6.30 -0.31 15.52
N GLY A 115 -7.45 -0.61 16.14
CA GLY A 115 -8.30 0.37 16.81
C GLY A 115 -9.29 1.09 15.90
N GLU A 116 -9.21 0.91 14.58
CA GLU A 116 -10.17 1.47 13.63
C GLU A 116 -11.25 0.44 13.25
N THR A 117 -12.43 0.93 12.92
CA THR A 117 -13.55 0.09 12.45
C THR A 117 -13.70 0.12 10.93
N THR A 118 -13.20 1.18 10.29
CA THR A 118 -13.28 1.36 8.85
C THR A 118 -12.05 0.76 8.17
N SER A 119 -12.25 -0.06 7.15
CA SER A 119 -11.14 -0.68 6.44
C SER A 119 -10.35 0.33 5.58
N LEU A 120 -9.08 0.05 5.35
CA LEU A 120 -8.23 0.78 4.41
C LEU A 120 -8.82 0.75 3.00
N ASN A 121 -9.39 -0.40 2.60
CA ASN A 121 -10.12 -0.57 1.35
C ASN A 121 -11.22 0.50 1.19
N GLN A 122 -12.06 0.63 2.20
CA GLN A 122 -13.16 1.59 2.21
C GLN A 122 -12.67 3.04 2.24
N LEU A 123 -11.66 3.34 3.05
CA LEU A 123 -11.13 4.69 3.18
C LEU A 123 -10.53 5.20 1.86
N LEU A 124 -9.80 4.34 1.13
CA LEU A 124 -9.22 4.70 -0.18
C LEU A 124 -10.30 5.03 -1.20
N VAL A 125 -11.39 4.25 -1.26
CA VAL A 125 -12.52 4.55 -2.15
C VAL A 125 -13.23 5.82 -1.72
N ARG A 126 -13.51 5.99 -0.42
CA ARG A 126 -14.16 7.19 0.14
C ARG A 126 -13.38 8.47 -0.13
N GLN A 127 -12.05 8.40 -0.14
CA GLN A 127 -11.18 9.53 -0.44
C GLN A 127 -10.92 9.70 -1.94
N GLY A 128 -11.38 8.76 -2.77
CA GLY A 128 -11.26 8.82 -4.21
C GLY A 128 -9.88 8.41 -4.75
N PHE A 129 -9.06 7.69 -3.96
CA PHE A 129 -7.76 7.15 -4.40
C PHE A 129 -7.83 5.71 -4.89
N ALA A 130 -9.00 5.09 -4.85
CA ALA A 130 -9.29 3.81 -5.48
C ALA A 130 -10.72 3.79 -6.00
N LEU A 131 -10.97 2.93 -6.99
CA LEU A 131 -12.28 2.65 -7.52
C LEU A 131 -12.89 1.45 -6.81
N ASN A 132 -14.22 1.43 -6.67
CA ASN A 132 -14.97 0.26 -6.28
C ASN A 132 -14.94 -0.78 -7.42
N LEU A 133 -14.37 -1.96 -7.17
CA LEU A 133 -14.19 -3.02 -8.15
C LEU A 133 -15.28 -4.09 -8.00
N GLU A 134 -16.35 -3.96 -8.78
CA GLU A 134 -17.38 -5.01 -8.86
C GLU A 134 -16.96 -6.14 -9.83
N PRO A 135 -17.36 -7.40 -9.60
CA PRO A 135 -18.20 -7.89 -8.49
C PRO A 135 -17.42 -8.20 -7.19
N ALA A 136 -16.11 -8.01 -7.14
CA ALA A 136 -15.27 -8.36 -5.98
C ALA A 136 -15.65 -7.58 -4.72
N ALA A 137 -16.04 -6.30 -4.88
CA ALA A 137 -16.53 -5.47 -3.78
C ALA A 137 -17.86 -5.92 -3.18
N LYS A 138 -18.69 -6.66 -3.92
CA LYS A 138 -20.03 -7.12 -3.49
C LYS A 138 -20.90 -5.95 -2.98
N GLY A 139 -20.81 -4.80 -3.63
CA GLY A 139 -21.56 -3.59 -3.26
C GLY A 139 -21.03 -2.81 -2.05
N ARG A 140 -20.00 -3.30 -1.37
CA ARG A 140 -19.50 -2.73 -0.09
C ARG A 140 -19.08 -1.27 -0.18
N PHE A 141 -18.51 -0.85 -1.31
CA PHE A 141 -17.90 0.49 -1.45
C PHE A 141 -18.64 1.39 -2.44
N ARG A 142 -19.84 1.00 -2.88
CA ARG A 142 -20.62 1.74 -3.89
C ARG A 142 -20.99 3.14 -3.42
N GLU A 143 -21.45 3.27 -2.18
CA GLU A 143 -21.82 4.56 -1.60
C GLU A 143 -20.60 5.45 -1.35
N ASP A 144 -19.49 4.86 -0.90
CA ASP A 144 -18.24 5.58 -0.70
C ASP A 144 -17.70 6.16 -2.03
N GLU A 145 -17.77 5.36 -3.11
CA GLU A 145 -17.39 5.83 -4.44
C GLU A 145 -18.33 6.93 -4.95
N ALA A 146 -19.65 6.75 -4.79
CA ALA A 146 -20.62 7.76 -5.17
C ALA A 146 -20.38 9.09 -4.42
N GLY A 147 -20.09 9.01 -3.12
CA GLY A 147 -19.71 10.18 -2.33
C GLY A 147 -18.41 10.82 -2.81
N ALA A 148 -17.39 10.03 -3.15
CA ALA A 148 -16.13 10.54 -3.70
C ALA A 148 -16.33 11.26 -5.05
N LYS A 149 -17.19 10.71 -5.92
CA LYS A 149 -17.59 11.34 -7.21
C LYS A 149 -18.29 12.66 -6.99
N ASN A 150 -19.30 12.68 -6.13
CA ASN A 150 -20.12 13.89 -5.87
C ASN A 150 -19.26 15.02 -5.31
N ASP A 151 -18.39 14.70 -4.36
CA ASP A 151 -17.53 15.66 -3.67
C ASP A 151 -16.22 15.94 -4.43
N ARG A 152 -16.00 15.30 -5.58
CA ARG A 152 -14.79 15.47 -6.41
C ARG A 152 -13.50 15.18 -5.64
N ARG A 153 -13.50 14.10 -4.87
CA ARG A 153 -12.34 13.72 -4.06
C ARG A 153 -11.33 12.91 -4.88
N GLY A 154 -10.05 13.10 -4.61
CA GLY A 154 -8.96 12.34 -5.22
C GLY A 154 -9.00 12.37 -6.76
N LEU A 155 -9.06 11.21 -7.39
CA LEU A 155 -9.13 11.03 -8.84
C LEU A 155 -10.34 11.74 -9.48
N TRP A 156 -11.46 11.80 -8.77
CA TRP A 156 -12.74 12.27 -9.32
C TRP A 156 -12.80 13.79 -9.58
N LYS A 157 -11.87 14.56 -9.00
CA LYS A 157 -11.72 15.98 -9.34
C LYS A 157 -11.15 16.21 -10.75
N GLY A 158 -10.28 15.30 -11.18
CA GLY A 158 -9.51 15.38 -12.41
C GLY A 158 -10.08 14.59 -13.59
N CYS A 159 -9.16 14.09 -14.45
CA CYS A 159 -9.47 13.20 -15.57
C CYS A 159 -8.47 12.04 -15.60
N PHE A 160 -8.97 10.82 -15.78
CA PHE A 160 -8.15 9.61 -15.76
C PHE A 160 -8.84 8.46 -16.52
N VAL A 161 -8.12 7.40 -16.81
CA VAL A 161 -8.68 6.09 -17.20
C VAL A 161 -8.67 5.15 -16.00
N SER A 162 -9.52 4.13 -16.01
CA SER A 162 -9.50 3.16 -14.91
C SER A 162 -8.13 2.48 -14.80
N PRO A 163 -7.69 2.09 -13.58
CA PRO A 163 -6.42 1.38 -13.42
C PRO A 163 -6.36 0.10 -14.23
N GLU A 164 -7.48 -0.60 -14.38
CA GLU A 164 -7.58 -1.80 -15.22
C GLU A 164 -7.30 -1.50 -16.69
N GLU A 165 -7.90 -0.47 -17.25
CA GLU A 165 -7.66 -0.08 -18.64
C GLU A 165 -6.23 0.40 -18.85
N PHE A 166 -5.67 1.13 -17.88
CA PHE A 166 -4.28 1.54 -17.91
C PHE A 166 -3.32 0.34 -17.93
N ARG A 167 -3.54 -0.66 -17.07
CA ARG A 167 -2.72 -1.91 -17.03
C ARG A 167 -2.74 -2.66 -18.37
N HIS A 168 -3.85 -2.62 -19.06
CA HIS A 168 -4.03 -3.28 -20.36
C HIS A 168 -3.58 -2.40 -21.55
N GLY A 169 -3.07 -1.19 -21.29
CA GLY A 169 -2.62 -0.26 -22.33
C GLY A 169 -3.74 0.23 -23.24
N LYS A 170 -4.99 0.24 -22.74
CA LYS A 170 -6.16 0.69 -23.49
C LYS A 170 -6.19 2.21 -23.57
N LYS A 171 -5.55 2.74 -24.61
CA LYS A 171 -5.49 4.19 -24.85
C LYS A 171 -6.86 4.80 -25.19
N ASP A 172 -7.80 4.00 -25.66
CA ASP A 172 -9.17 4.34 -26.02
C ASP A 172 -10.19 4.06 -24.91
N GLY A 173 -9.71 3.70 -23.71
CA GLY A 173 -10.55 3.45 -22.54
C GLY A 173 -11.44 4.63 -22.16
N ILE A 174 -12.44 4.39 -21.32
CA ILE A 174 -13.37 5.42 -20.89
C ILE A 174 -12.67 6.43 -20.00
N LEU A 175 -12.75 7.71 -20.36
CA LEU A 175 -12.27 8.80 -19.52
C LEU A 175 -13.23 9.01 -18.35
N LEU A 176 -12.68 8.97 -17.13
CA LEU A 176 -13.40 9.11 -15.87
C LEU A 176 -12.97 10.38 -15.16
N GLY A 177 -13.89 10.94 -14.37
CA GLY A 177 -13.64 12.13 -13.56
C GLY A 177 -14.29 13.40 -14.13
N ARG A 178 -14.25 14.47 -13.34
CA ARG A 178 -15.03 15.69 -13.61
C ARG A 178 -14.39 16.59 -14.65
N SER A 179 -13.09 16.58 -14.76
CA SER A 179 -12.33 17.47 -15.66
C SER A 179 -12.12 16.88 -17.05
N CYS A 180 -12.65 15.68 -17.33
CA CYS A 180 -12.62 15.11 -18.67
C CYS A 180 -13.49 15.93 -19.62
N ARG A 181 -12.89 16.35 -20.74
CA ARG A 181 -13.55 17.16 -21.75
C ARG A 181 -13.53 16.44 -23.09
N ALA A 182 -14.72 16.18 -23.64
CA ALA A 182 -14.85 15.47 -24.91
C ALA A 182 -14.20 16.23 -26.10
N ASP A 183 -14.21 17.55 -26.06
CA ASP A 183 -13.57 18.42 -27.08
C ASP A 183 -12.03 18.36 -27.02
N LYS A 184 -11.45 17.82 -25.92
CA LYS A 184 -10.00 17.67 -25.70
C LYS A 184 -9.57 16.20 -25.52
N ASP A 185 -10.38 15.25 -25.93
CA ASP A 185 -10.17 13.83 -25.72
C ASP A 185 -8.77 13.38 -26.19
N ARG A 186 -8.36 13.79 -27.39
CA ARG A 186 -7.04 13.40 -27.92
C ARG A 186 -5.88 13.97 -27.09
N GLU A 187 -5.94 15.24 -26.74
CA GLU A 187 -4.91 15.92 -25.95
C GLU A 187 -4.79 15.28 -24.56
N ILE A 188 -5.94 14.98 -23.93
CA ILE A 188 -6.01 14.29 -22.64
C ILE A 188 -5.33 12.93 -22.75
N ARG A 189 -5.61 12.12 -23.77
CA ARG A 189 -5.02 10.79 -23.94
C ARG A 189 -3.51 10.83 -24.21
N GLU A 190 -3.03 11.85 -24.91
CA GLU A 190 -1.59 12.07 -25.11
C GLU A 190 -0.86 12.32 -23.77
N VAL A 191 -1.52 13.00 -22.84
CA VAL A 191 -1.01 13.22 -21.48
C VAL A 191 -1.10 11.96 -20.63
N LEU A 192 -2.23 11.26 -20.65
CA LEU A 192 -2.43 10.04 -19.85
C LEU A 192 -1.56 8.87 -20.31
N PHE A 193 -1.23 8.82 -21.62
CA PHE A 193 -0.44 7.75 -22.23
C PHE A 193 0.71 8.33 -23.06
N PRO A 194 1.66 9.01 -22.43
CA PRO A 194 2.77 9.61 -23.18
C PRO A 194 3.62 8.51 -23.83
N ASN A 195 3.94 8.67 -25.11
CA ASN A 195 4.83 7.74 -25.82
C ASN A 195 6.23 7.71 -25.19
N HIS A 196 6.64 8.86 -24.64
CA HIS A 196 7.84 9.01 -23.82
C HIS A 196 7.52 10.02 -22.73
N PRO A 197 7.62 9.68 -21.46
CA PRO A 197 7.43 10.66 -20.41
C PRO A 197 8.41 11.81 -20.60
N ALA A 198 7.87 13.00 -20.88
CA ALA A 198 8.71 14.19 -20.99
C ALA A 198 9.39 14.45 -19.65
N MET A 199 10.62 14.95 -19.70
CA MET A 199 11.32 15.38 -18.50
C MET A 199 10.62 16.65 -17.96
N PRO A 200 10.04 16.61 -16.75
CA PRO A 200 9.47 17.81 -16.14
C PRO A 200 10.57 18.84 -15.87
N SER A 201 10.21 20.11 -15.89
CA SER A 201 11.17 21.19 -15.57
C SER A 201 11.82 20.97 -14.20
N GLY A 202 13.12 21.00 -14.12
CA GLY A 202 13.89 20.80 -12.89
C GLY A 202 14.09 19.35 -12.46
N CYS A 203 13.48 18.36 -13.14
CA CYS A 203 13.67 16.94 -12.85
C CYS A 203 14.76 16.36 -13.74
N SER A 204 15.71 15.64 -13.15
CA SER A 204 16.84 15.09 -13.89
C SER A 204 17.16 13.62 -13.57
N ILE A 205 16.35 12.99 -12.72
CA ILE A 205 16.56 11.61 -12.29
C ILE A 205 15.73 10.70 -13.16
N LYS A 206 16.38 9.75 -13.84
CA LYS A 206 15.73 8.77 -14.71
C LYS A 206 15.38 7.51 -13.95
N GLY A 207 14.11 7.11 -13.94
CA GLY A 207 13.63 5.86 -13.39
C GLY A 207 13.37 4.80 -14.46
N LYS A 208 13.71 3.56 -14.18
CA LYS A 208 13.39 2.39 -14.98
C LYS A 208 12.75 1.33 -14.12
N PHE A 209 11.58 0.80 -14.52
CA PHE A 209 10.94 -0.30 -13.80
C PHE A 209 11.81 -1.55 -13.84
N ALA A 210 11.88 -2.24 -12.71
CA ALA A 210 12.65 -3.46 -12.62
C ALA A 210 11.85 -4.64 -13.17
N VAL A 211 12.38 -5.32 -14.18
CA VAL A 211 11.80 -6.56 -14.70
C VAL A 211 11.62 -7.62 -13.62
N ARG A 212 12.41 -7.54 -12.52
CA ARG A 212 12.38 -8.45 -11.36
C ARG A 212 11.95 -7.76 -10.07
N ALA A 213 11.15 -6.73 -10.14
CA ALA A 213 10.67 -5.99 -8.96
C ALA A 213 10.05 -6.90 -7.88
N ARG A 214 9.40 -7.98 -8.31
CA ARG A 214 8.80 -8.99 -7.41
C ARG A 214 9.82 -9.76 -6.56
N VAL A 215 11.08 -9.84 -6.99
CA VAL A 215 12.14 -10.57 -6.28
C VAL A 215 12.91 -9.65 -5.34
N THR A 216 13.12 -8.39 -5.73
CA THR A 216 13.98 -7.45 -5.01
C THR A 216 13.23 -6.53 -4.05
N GLY A 217 11.90 -6.54 -4.08
CA GLY A 217 11.06 -5.62 -3.29
C GLY A 217 11.11 -4.16 -3.75
N ASN A 218 11.95 -3.83 -4.72
CA ASN A 218 12.02 -2.48 -5.31
C ASN A 218 11.26 -2.47 -6.63
N ILE A 219 10.45 -1.44 -6.84
CA ILE A 219 9.64 -1.25 -8.04
C ILE A 219 10.51 -0.99 -9.25
N GLY A 220 11.60 -0.27 -9.05
CA GLY A 220 12.50 0.11 -10.12
C GLY A 220 13.87 0.53 -9.62
N VAL A 221 14.63 1.05 -10.58
CA VAL A 221 15.99 1.57 -10.35
C VAL A 221 16.03 2.99 -10.89
N TYR A 222 16.52 3.94 -10.08
CA TYR A 222 16.75 5.30 -10.56
C TYR A 222 18.23 5.58 -10.82
N HIS A 223 18.48 6.46 -11.79
CA HIS A 223 19.80 6.84 -12.27
C HIS A 223 19.96 8.36 -12.18
N LEU A 224 20.98 8.80 -11.45
CA LEU A 224 21.39 10.21 -11.39
C LEU A 224 22.21 10.57 -12.65
N GLN A 225 22.27 11.84 -12.99
CA GLN A 225 23.04 12.35 -14.14
C GLN A 225 24.51 11.92 -14.14
N GLY A 226 25.14 11.76 -12.97
CA GLY A 226 26.51 11.28 -12.82
C GLY A 226 26.70 9.74 -12.92
N CYS A 227 25.61 8.96 -13.09
CA CYS A 227 25.72 7.51 -13.19
C CYS A 227 26.19 7.08 -14.57
N ARG A 228 27.06 6.08 -14.62
CA ARG A 228 27.58 5.53 -15.88
C ARG A 228 26.49 5.12 -16.88
N SER A 229 25.38 4.59 -16.39
CA SER A 229 24.25 4.14 -17.20
C SER A 229 23.26 5.25 -17.55
N TYR A 230 23.39 6.45 -17.01
CA TYR A 230 22.45 7.54 -17.24
C TYR A 230 22.32 7.94 -18.73
N PRO A 231 23.41 8.10 -19.49
CA PRO A 231 23.30 8.44 -20.92
C PRO A 231 22.65 7.32 -21.75
N ALA A 232 22.92 6.06 -21.40
CA ALA A 232 22.39 4.90 -22.12
C ALA A 232 20.89 4.71 -21.90
N LEU A 233 20.34 5.24 -20.80
CA LEU A 233 18.90 5.21 -20.51
C LEU A 233 18.22 6.35 -21.26
N THR A 234 17.98 6.14 -22.57
CA THR A 234 17.33 7.13 -23.45
C THR A 234 15.81 7.20 -23.27
N LYS A 235 15.20 6.10 -22.81
CA LYS A 235 13.75 5.98 -22.60
C LYS A 235 13.49 5.58 -21.15
N PRO A 236 13.52 6.53 -20.20
CA PRO A 236 13.11 6.24 -18.84
C PRO A 236 11.61 5.97 -18.79
N ASP A 237 11.20 5.12 -17.88
CA ASP A 237 9.77 4.88 -17.64
C ASP A 237 9.20 5.98 -16.75
N ARG A 238 10.07 6.68 -16.01
CA ARG A 238 9.70 7.77 -15.10
C ARG A 238 10.83 8.79 -14.92
N TRP A 239 10.45 10.02 -14.60
CA TRP A 239 11.35 11.07 -14.16
C TRP A 239 11.09 11.42 -12.69
N PHE A 240 12.13 11.77 -11.95
CA PHE A 240 12.05 12.25 -10.59
C PHE A 240 12.83 13.55 -10.44
N CYS A 241 12.33 14.43 -9.57
CA CYS A 241 12.96 15.73 -9.29
C CYS A 241 13.92 15.66 -8.10
N SER A 242 13.77 14.63 -7.25
CA SER A 242 14.67 14.36 -6.12
C SER A 242 14.90 12.86 -5.92
N GLU A 243 15.95 12.51 -5.18
CA GLU A 243 16.17 11.12 -4.79
C GLU A 243 15.14 10.64 -3.78
N ASP A 244 14.68 11.54 -2.89
CA ASP A 244 13.65 11.22 -1.90
C ASP A 244 12.33 10.86 -2.61
N GLU A 245 11.96 11.59 -3.66
CA GLU A 245 10.82 11.26 -4.50
C GLU A 245 10.97 9.90 -5.16
N ALA A 246 12.15 9.60 -5.72
CA ALA A 246 12.40 8.31 -6.34
C ALA A 246 12.34 7.15 -5.33
N GLN A 247 12.91 7.35 -4.14
CA GLN A 247 12.87 6.34 -3.06
C GLN A 247 11.46 6.17 -2.50
N ALA A 248 10.73 7.27 -2.29
CA ALA A 248 9.33 7.25 -1.89
C ALA A 248 8.47 6.52 -2.93
N ALA A 249 8.79 6.65 -4.22
CA ALA A 249 8.18 5.88 -5.31
C ALA A 249 8.61 4.40 -5.36
N GLY A 250 9.38 3.91 -4.39
CA GLY A 250 9.84 2.52 -4.34
C GLY A 250 10.99 2.18 -5.28
N PHE A 251 11.65 3.20 -5.86
CA PHE A 251 12.84 3.00 -6.69
C PHE A 251 14.10 3.02 -5.82
N ARG A 252 15.03 2.12 -6.09
CA ARG A 252 16.35 2.17 -5.47
C ARG A 252 17.37 2.83 -6.40
N ARG A 253 18.43 3.37 -5.85
CA ARG A 253 19.56 3.88 -6.64
C ARG A 253 20.22 2.73 -7.41
N ALA A 254 20.63 3.00 -8.66
CA ALA A 254 21.41 2.06 -9.44
C ALA A 254 22.77 1.78 -8.80
N TYR A 255 23.21 0.53 -8.77
CA TYR A 255 24.49 0.14 -8.13
C TYR A 255 25.72 0.79 -8.74
N ASN A 256 25.65 1.18 -10.01
CA ASN A 256 26.72 1.89 -10.70
C ASN A 256 26.68 3.41 -10.51
N CYS A 257 25.77 3.90 -9.67
CA CYS A 257 25.70 5.28 -9.22
C CYS A 257 26.42 5.40 -7.87
N ARG A 258 27.69 5.75 -7.88
CA ARG A 258 28.40 6.03 -6.64
C ARG A 258 27.87 7.31 -6.00
N ALA A 259 27.66 7.29 -4.69
CA ALA A 259 27.36 8.50 -3.94
C ALA A 259 28.56 9.45 -4.07
N GLY A 260 28.32 10.69 -4.54
CA GLY A 260 29.31 11.75 -4.45
C GLY A 260 30.37 11.78 -5.55
N ALA A 261 30.10 11.31 -6.78
CA ALA A 261 30.99 11.64 -7.90
C ALA A 261 30.84 13.14 -8.23
N PRO A 262 31.90 13.97 -8.06
CA PRO A 262 31.84 15.38 -8.41
C PRO A 262 31.57 15.53 -9.90
N LYS A 263 30.77 16.53 -10.27
CA LYS A 263 30.64 16.99 -11.64
C LYS A 263 32.05 17.37 -12.14
N LYS A 264 32.53 16.66 -13.15
CA LYS A 264 33.58 17.17 -14.03
C LYS A 264 32.97 17.93 -15.18
#